data_fae80baeab01b10757573e63004609b7
#
_entry.id   fae80baeab01b10757573e63004609b7
#
_cell.length_a   1.000
_cell.length_b   1.000
_cell.length_c   1.000
_cell.angle_alpha   90.00
_cell.angle_beta   90.00
_cell.angle_gamma   90.00
#
_symmetry.space_group_name_H-M   'P 1'
#
loop_
_entity.id
_entity.type
_entity.pdbx_description
1 polymer ?
#
loop_
_entity_poly.entity_id
_entity_poly.type
_entity_poly.pdbx_seq_one_letter_code
_entity_poly.pdbx_strand_id
1 'polypeptide(L)'
;TKMYAYPASLAALPPEARSLGVGLEFTGADFPAIRDRIFTRIDGISRDGLRHRRDDLDYTSVIQEEVRFVGPRRVRTASGREITADQVVVAAGSRPTLPAIPGLDLPSVHTSDTVMRMDRLPRRLLVVGGGFIACEFASVFAGLGTEVVQVNRGHRLLKQHDMSVSTTFTKIAARRWDLRTGWTPAGIEPVEDAERAADGWVRVRLDRAEGQEQTGIVEEAIEADAVLIAVGRTPNTDRLDPAAAGLDVTDDGILASDEHQRALSDGAPVEGVYVLGDVANTWQLKHVANHEARVVAHNLEHPDDLRANTLGPVPAAVFTHPQVASVGLTVEQALADYGADAITVKTQSFGDVAYGWAMEDTEGVCTVVAEKATGRILGGHILGHEAANLIQPLVTGMAFGIDAHRLARGQYWPHPALTEVVENALLGLDVPDSGLL
;
A
#
# COMPACT_ATOMS: atom_id res chain seq x y z
N THR A 1 7.82 5.58 2.46
CA THR A 1 7.14 5.55 3.78
C THR A 1 7.87 4.65 4.78
N LYS A 2 8.22 3.41 4.45
CA LYS A 2 8.76 2.39 5.38
C LYS A 2 9.99 2.82 6.17
N MET A 3 10.86 3.62 5.57
CA MET A 3 12.04 4.17 6.28
C MET A 3 11.65 5.22 7.33
N TYR A 4 10.47 5.84 7.23
CA TYR A 4 9.89 6.70 8.25
C TYR A 4 9.09 5.91 9.29
N ALA A 5 8.47 4.79 8.90
CA ALA A 5 7.67 3.97 9.80
C ALA A 5 8.50 3.40 10.97
N TYR A 6 9.76 3.00 10.71
CA TYR A 6 10.61 2.46 11.77
C TYR A 6 10.97 3.49 12.87
N PRO A 7 11.52 4.69 12.58
CA PRO A 7 11.70 5.69 13.63
C PRO A 7 10.38 6.11 14.31
N ALA A 8 9.27 6.16 13.58
CA ALA A 8 7.96 6.46 14.16
C ALA A 8 7.48 5.36 15.13
N SER A 9 7.75 4.08 14.83
CA SER A 9 7.43 2.98 15.75
C SER A 9 8.26 3.05 17.04
N LEU A 10 9.53 3.42 16.96
CA LEU A 10 10.36 3.64 18.15
C LEU A 10 9.83 4.79 19.03
N ALA A 11 9.40 5.87 18.41
CA ALA A 11 8.83 7.02 19.10
C ALA A 11 7.45 6.71 19.75
N ALA A 12 6.73 5.72 19.24
CA ALA A 12 5.44 5.28 19.74
C ALA A 12 5.50 4.28 20.91
N LEU A 13 6.70 3.80 21.30
CA LEU A 13 6.88 2.80 22.36
C LEU A 13 6.59 3.26 23.82
N PRO A 14 6.70 4.56 24.23
CA PRO A 14 6.56 4.93 25.63
C PRO A 14 5.28 4.47 26.34
N PRO A 15 4.08 4.50 25.71
CA PRO A 15 2.87 3.96 26.35
C PRO A 15 2.95 2.45 26.60
N GLU A 16 3.45 1.68 25.63
CA GLU A 16 3.60 0.23 25.72
C GLU A 16 4.67 -0.15 26.76
N ALA A 17 5.83 0.53 26.74
CA ALA A 17 6.88 0.35 27.73
C ALA A 17 6.37 0.60 29.17
N ARG A 18 5.55 1.62 29.34
CA ARG A 18 4.98 1.97 30.66
C ARG A 18 4.05 0.90 31.17
N SER A 19 3.20 0.28 30.34
CA SER A 19 2.30 -0.81 30.73
C SER A 19 3.08 -2.03 31.24
N LEU A 20 4.29 -2.24 30.69
CA LEU A 20 5.21 -3.32 31.11
C LEU A 20 6.16 -2.92 32.26
N GLY A 21 5.96 -1.75 32.90
CA GLY A 21 6.79 -1.28 34.00
C GLY A 21 8.13 -0.67 33.59
N VAL A 22 8.34 -0.39 32.31
CA VAL A 22 9.59 0.22 31.78
C VAL A 22 9.39 1.73 31.63
N GLY A 23 10.28 2.52 32.24
CA GLY A 23 10.32 3.97 32.08
C GLY A 23 10.97 4.34 30.74
N LEU A 24 10.15 4.83 29.81
CA LEU A 24 10.60 5.36 28.51
C LEU A 24 9.88 6.68 28.24
N GLU A 25 10.60 7.66 27.71
CA GLU A 25 10.06 8.98 27.38
C GLU A 25 10.38 9.34 25.93
N PHE A 26 9.42 9.87 25.19
CA PHE A 26 9.61 10.48 23.89
C PHE A 26 9.86 11.98 24.07
N THR A 27 11.08 12.44 23.80
CA THR A 27 11.51 13.84 23.98
C THR A 27 11.41 14.67 22.70
N GLY A 28 11.03 14.04 21.57
CA GLY A 28 10.89 14.69 20.27
C GLY A 28 11.57 13.92 19.14
N ALA A 29 11.31 14.35 17.92
CA ALA A 29 11.92 13.80 16.71
C ALA A 29 12.64 14.91 15.91
N ASP A 30 13.87 14.67 15.53
CA ASP A 30 14.61 15.48 14.55
C ASP A 30 14.20 15.02 13.13
N PHE A 31 13.11 15.60 12.63
CA PHE A 31 12.56 15.23 11.33
C PHE A 31 13.51 15.54 10.16
N PRO A 32 14.22 16.70 10.12
CA PRO A 32 15.25 16.94 9.14
C PRO A 32 16.35 15.86 9.12
N ALA A 33 16.84 15.44 10.29
CA ALA A 33 17.86 14.37 10.36
C ALA A 33 17.32 13.03 9.84
N ILE A 34 16.06 12.67 10.15
CA ILE A 34 15.39 11.47 9.60
C ILE A 34 15.30 11.59 8.08
N ARG A 35 14.76 12.71 7.57
CA ARG A 35 14.59 12.98 6.15
C ARG A 35 15.93 12.89 5.40
N ASP A 36 16.93 13.61 5.86
CA ASP A 36 18.22 13.75 5.17
C ASP A 36 18.96 12.41 5.13
N ARG A 37 18.93 11.63 6.21
CA ARG A 37 19.48 10.27 6.24
C ARG A 37 18.83 9.38 5.17
N ILE A 38 17.52 9.50 4.97
CA ILE A 38 16.78 8.68 4.00
C ILE A 38 17.10 9.14 2.58
N PHE A 39 16.94 10.44 2.30
CA PHE A 39 17.05 10.95 0.94
C PHE A 39 18.48 11.07 0.44
N THR A 40 19.46 11.31 1.29
CA THR A 40 20.88 11.21 0.89
C THR A 40 21.18 9.86 0.28
N ARG A 41 20.64 8.78 0.87
CA ARG A 41 20.81 7.41 0.36
C ARG A 41 20.00 7.16 -0.90
N ILE A 42 18.70 7.49 -0.91
CA ILE A 42 17.79 7.20 -2.03
C ILE A 42 18.18 8.02 -3.26
N ASP A 43 18.41 9.32 -3.09
CA ASP A 43 18.78 10.20 -4.18
C ASP A 43 20.19 9.87 -4.71
N GLY A 44 21.09 9.39 -3.84
CA GLY A 44 22.39 8.85 -4.23
C GLY A 44 22.24 7.67 -5.18
N ILE A 45 21.45 6.67 -4.81
CA ILE A 45 21.18 5.48 -5.65
C ILE A 45 20.58 5.90 -6.99
N SER A 46 19.65 6.85 -6.99
CA SER A 46 19.02 7.35 -8.22
C SER A 46 20.03 8.06 -9.14
N ARG A 47 20.83 8.97 -8.58
CA ARG A 47 21.88 9.69 -9.35
C ARG A 47 22.93 8.74 -9.92
N ASP A 48 23.41 7.78 -9.13
CA ASP A 48 24.41 6.82 -9.55
C ASP A 48 23.88 5.89 -10.64
N GLY A 49 22.64 5.45 -10.51
CA GLY A 49 21.96 4.65 -11.54
C GLY A 49 21.74 5.42 -12.84
N LEU A 50 21.41 6.71 -12.78
CA LEU A 50 21.31 7.57 -13.96
C LEU A 50 22.67 7.75 -14.63
N ARG A 51 23.71 8.09 -13.83
CA ARG A 51 25.07 8.26 -14.33
C ARG A 51 25.57 6.99 -15.01
N HIS A 52 25.43 5.84 -14.38
CA HIS A 52 25.82 4.55 -14.94
C HIS A 52 25.18 4.30 -16.31
N ARG A 53 23.86 4.50 -16.45
CA ARG A 53 23.17 4.29 -17.72
C ARG A 53 23.57 5.27 -18.80
N ARG A 54 23.83 6.53 -18.42
CA ARG A 54 24.14 7.60 -19.36
C ARG A 54 25.62 7.59 -19.79
N ASP A 55 26.53 7.33 -18.84
CA ASP A 55 27.96 7.60 -19.00
C ASP A 55 28.79 6.31 -19.14
N ASP A 56 28.33 5.17 -18.59
CA ASP A 56 29.12 3.93 -18.53
C ASP A 56 28.62 2.85 -19.51
N LEU A 57 27.43 3.02 -20.12
CA LEU A 57 26.84 2.03 -21.04
C LEU A 57 26.77 2.59 -22.46
N ASP A 58 27.70 2.18 -23.34
CA ASP A 58 27.81 2.66 -24.73
C ASP A 58 26.57 2.38 -25.60
N TYR A 59 25.79 1.36 -25.26
CA TYR A 59 24.57 0.94 -25.97
C TYR A 59 23.27 1.55 -25.41
N THR A 60 23.36 2.43 -24.42
CA THR A 60 22.18 3.01 -23.75
C THR A 60 22.09 4.51 -24.00
N SER A 61 20.90 4.98 -24.37
CA SER A 61 20.57 6.41 -24.42
C SER A 61 19.52 6.76 -23.38
N VAL A 62 19.79 7.75 -22.53
CA VAL A 62 18.85 8.21 -21.53
C VAL A 62 18.23 9.53 -21.96
N ILE A 63 16.90 9.55 -22.09
CA ILE A 63 16.12 10.72 -22.48
C ILE A 63 15.24 11.10 -21.27
N GLN A 64 15.50 12.27 -20.68
CA GLN A 64 14.77 12.76 -19.49
C GLN A 64 13.66 13.73 -19.91
N GLU A 65 12.72 13.25 -20.71
CA GLU A 65 11.58 13.99 -21.20
C GLU A 65 10.30 13.18 -21.06
N GLU A 66 9.16 13.84 -20.95
CA GLU A 66 7.86 13.19 -21.12
C GLU A 66 7.72 12.70 -22.57
N VAL A 67 7.12 11.52 -22.73
CA VAL A 67 6.85 10.92 -24.02
C VAL A 67 5.38 10.54 -24.16
N ARG A 68 4.88 10.54 -25.39
CA ARG A 68 3.56 10.00 -25.74
C ARG A 68 3.62 9.22 -27.04
N PHE A 69 2.76 8.26 -27.20
CA PHE A 69 2.62 7.53 -28.45
C PHE A 69 2.12 8.47 -29.57
N VAL A 70 2.63 8.25 -30.78
CA VAL A 70 2.20 8.91 -32.03
C VAL A 70 1.97 7.89 -33.14
N GLY A 71 2.00 6.62 -32.81
CA GLY A 71 1.76 5.48 -33.70
C GLY A 71 2.26 4.18 -33.07
N PRO A 72 2.00 3.02 -33.68
CA PRO A 72 2.50 1.74 -33.22
C PRO A 72 4.02 1.76 -33.01
N ARG A 73 4.51 1.40 -31.84
CA ARG A 73 5.93 1.38 -31.44
C ARG A 73 6.69 2.68 -31.77
N ARG A 74 5.98 3.81 -31.78
CA ARG A 74 6.53 5.14 -32.05
C ARG A 74 6.06 6.13 -30.99
N VAL A 75 7.02 6.79 -30.34
CA VAL A 75 6.77 7.80 -29.34
C VAL A 75 7.38 9.14 -29.75
N ARG A 76 6.81 10.24 -29.23
CA ARG A 76 7.35 11.58 -29.40
C ARG A 76 7.65 12.17 -28.02
N THR A 77 8.84 12.75 -27.88
CA THR A 77 9.25 13.47 -26.65
C THR A 77 8.62 14.85 -26.59
N ALA A 78 8.66 15.49 -25.41
CA ALA A 78 8.17 16.85 -25.20
C ALA A 78 8.91 17.87 -26.10
N SER A 79 10.18 17.65 -26.43
CA SER A 79 10.96 18.48 -27.38
C SER A 79 10.61 18.23 -28.85
N GLY A 80 9.72 17.27 -29.16
CA GLY A 80 9.27 16.94 -30.51
C GLY A 80 10.09 15.88 -31.24
N ARG A 81 11.11 15.29 -30.59
CA ARG A 81 11.89 14.18 -31.19
C ARG A 81 11.02 12.92 -31.26
N GLU A 82 10.98 12.28 -32.43
CA GLU A 82 10.34 10.98 -32.59
C GLU A 82 11.33 9.85 -32.43
N ILE A 83 10.89 8.77 -31.80
CA ILE A 83 11.67 7.56 -31.53
C ILE A 83 10.83 6.38 -31.97
N THR A 84 11.41 5.49 -32.75
CA THR A 84 10.84 4.20 -33.12
C THR A 84 11.69 3.08 -32.52
N ALA A 85 11.09 1.96 -32.20
CA ALA A 85 11.79 0.80 -31.69
C ALA A 85 11.13 -0.49 -32.18
N ASP A 86 11.89 -1.57 -32.26
CA ASP A 86 11.39 -2.91 -32.58
C ASP A 86 10.60 -3.47 -31.38
N GLN A 87 11.03 -3.13 -30.15
CA GLN A 87 10.39 -3.52 -28.91
C GLN A 87 10.21 -2.29 -28.02
N VAL A 88 9.06 -2.22 -27.34
CA VAL A 88 8.70 -1.14 -26.41
C VAL A 88 8.24 -1.75 -25.09
N VAL A 89 8.79 -1.26 -23.98
CA VAL A 89 8.33 -1.60 -22.64
C VAL A 89 7.72 -0.36 -21.99
N VAL A 90 6.44 -0.42 -21.64
CA VAL A 90 5.75 0.67 -20.95
C VAL A 90 5.74 0.38 -19.45
N ALA A 91 6.47 1.19 -18.70
CA ALA A 91 6.60 1.11 -17.24
C ALA A 91 6.36 2.49 -16.58
N ALA A 92 5.34 3.22 -17.08
CA ALA A 92 5.10 4.62 -16.72
C ALA A 92 4.56 4.84 -15.29
N GLY A 93 4.18 3.77 -14.59
CA GLY A 93 3.74 3.83 -13.20
C GLY A 93 2.42 4.59 -12.99
N SER A 94 2.27 5.14 -11.80
CA SER A 94 1.08 5.89 -11.36
C SER A 94 1.47 7.15 -10.60
N ARG A 95 0.50 8.04 -10.39
CA ARG A 95 0.64 9.28 -9.60
C ARG A 95 -0.47 9.39 -8.55
N PRO A 96 -0.30 10.22 -7.49
CA PRO A 96 -1.38 10.50 -6.55
C PRO A 96 -2.61 11.05 -7.25
N THR A 97 -3.79 10.55 -6.88
CA THR A 97 -5.06 11.11 -7.32
C THR A 97 -5.37 12.37 -6.51
N LEU A 98 -5.73 13.45 -7.20
CA LEU A 98 -6.17 14.68 -6.58
C LEU A 98 -7.69 14.85 -6.77
N PRO A 99 -8.46 15.18 -5.71
CA PRO A 99 -9.88 15.49 -5.83
C PRO A 99 -10.06 16.85 -6.55
N ALA A 100 -11.22 17.04 -7.18
CA ALA A 100 -11.54 18.31 -7.84
C ALA A 100 -12.07 19.34 -6.83
N ILE A 101 -11.19 19.87 -5.95
CA ILE A 101 -11.52 20.89 -4.95
C ILE A 101 -10.57 22.09 -5.06
N PRO A 102 -10.98 23.30 -4.68
CA PRO A 102 -10.11 24.48 -4.68
C PRO A 102 -9.01 24.37 -3.60
N GLY A 103 -7.85 25.00 -3.86
CA GLY A 103 -6.77 25.17 -2.89
C GLY A 103 -5.74 24.03 -2.87
N LEU A 104 -5.76 23.11 -3.84
CA LEU A 104 -4.77 22.02 -3.93
C LEU A 104 -3.36 22.49 -4.31
N ASP A 105 -3.25 23.71 -4.84
CA ASP A 105 -2.00 24.36 -5.24
C ASP A 105 -1.31 25.13 -4.10
N LEU A 106 -1.93 25.20 -2.92
CA LEU A 106 -1.35 25.85 -1.76
C LEU A 106 -0.07 25.10 -1.27
N PRO A 107 0.97 25.84 -0.83
CA PRO A 107 2.24 25.25 -0.41
C PRO A 107 2.14 24.23 0.73
N SER A 108 1.11 24.34 1.57
CA SER A 108 0.84 23.44 2.69
C SER A 108 0.13 22.14 2.28
N VAL A 109 -0.24 22.01 0.99
CA VAL A 109 -0.91 20.81 0.47
C VAL A 109 0.10 19.87 -0.15
N HIS A 110 0.13 18.66 0.36
CA HIS A 110 1.09 17.63 -0.01
C HIS A 110 0.40 16.38 -0.56
N THR A 111 1.14 15.64 -1.35
CA THR A 111 0.84 14.25 -1.72
C THR A 111 1.88 13.33 -1.11
N SER A 112 1.77 12.02 -1.35
CA SER A 112 2.81 11.04 -0.97
C SER A 112 4.19 11.34 -1.57
N ASP A 113 4.24 12.13 -2.65
CA ASP A 113 5.50 12.46 -3.33
C ASP A 113 6.24 13.61 -2.63
N THR A 114 5.52 14.52 -1.96
CA THR A 114 6.09 15.74 -1.37
C THR A 114 6.15 15.71 0.16
N VAL A 115 5.19 15.07 0.85
CA VAL A 115 5.08 15.08 2.31
C VAL A 115 6.35 14.58 3.04
N MET A 116 7.06 13.64 2.45
CA MET A 116 8.31 13.11 3.01
C MET A 116 9.50 14.06 2.89
N ARG A 117 9.40 15.11 2.08
CA ARG A 117 10.46 16.08 1.81
C ARG A 117 10.23 17.43 2.49
N MET A 118 9.22 17.53 3.36
CA MET A 118 9.00 18.76 4.15
C MET A 118 10.24 19.13 4.97
N ASP A 119 10.41 20.43 5.20
CA ASP A 119 11.58 20.94 5.95
C ASP A 119 11.44 20.77 7.45
N ARG A 120 10.23 20.64 7.96
CA ARG A 120 9.92 20.46 9.38
C ARG A 120 8.78 19.48 9.59
N LEU A 121 8.72 18.91 10.78
CA LEU A 121 7.56 18.17 11.24
C LEU A 121 6.40 19.17 11.42
N PRO A 122 5.20 18.94 10.81
CA PRO A 122 4.07 19.83 11.01
C PRO A 122 3.56 19.73 12.44
N ARG A 123 3.03 20.81 12.97
CA ARG A 123 2.35 20.82 14.27
C ARG A 123 1.05 20.03 14.21
N ARG A 124 0.29 20.26 13.14
CA ARG A 124 -0.98 19.58 12.86
C ARG A 124 -1.07 19.17 11.40
N LEU A 125 -1.23 17.88 11.16
CA LEU A 125 -1.40 17.31 9.82
C LEU A 125 -2.83 16.83 9.61
N LEU A 126 -3.50 17.35 8.58
CA LEU A 126 -4.75 16.78 8.10
C LEU A 126 -4.43 15.73 7.02
N VAL A 127 -4.80 14.48 7.24
CA VAL A 127 -4.67 13.39 6.27
C VAL A 127 -6.03 13.09 5.65
N VAL A 128 -6.13 13.22 4.34
CA VAL A 128 -7.36 12.94 3.58
C VAL A 128 -7.25 11.58 2.91
N GLY A 129 -8.06 10.62 3.35
CA GLY A 129 -8.13 9.26 2.83
C GLY A 129 -8.14 8.18 3.91
N GLY A 130 -8.51 6.96 3.53
CA GLY A 130 -8.57 5.80 4.43
C GLY A 130 -7.85 4.56 3.89
N GLY A 131 -7.11 4.69 2.78
CA GLY A 131 -6.28 3.64 2.20
C GLY A 131 -4.92 3.50 2.88
N PHE A 132 -4.11 2.54 2.40
CA PHE A 132 -2.81 2.21 3.00
C PHE A 132 -1.86 3.40 3.10
N ILE A 133 -1.79 4.28 2.07
CA ILE A 133 -0.93 5.47 2.08
C ILE A 133 -1.35 6.43 3.20
N ALA A 134 -2.65 6.73 3.31
CA ALA A 134 -3.18 7.59 4.35
C ALA A 134 -2.90 7.04 5.74
N CYS A 135 -3.15 5.76 5.96
CA CYS A 135 -2.94 5.10 7.26
C CYS A 135 -1.46 5.02 7.65
N GLU A 136 -0.56 4.72 6.69
CA GLU A 136 0.88 4.73 6.95
C GLU A 136 1.38 6.11 7.38
N PHE A 137 1.00 7.17 6.65
CA PHE A 137 1.43 8.52 7.01
C PHE A 137 0.78 9.05 8.29
N ALA A 138 -0.51 8.76 8.52
CA ALA A 138 -1.16 9.09 9.79
C ALA A 138 -0.40 8.45 10.98
N SER A 139 -0.07 7.17 10.86
CA SER A 139 0.71 6.44 11.86
C SER A 139 2.12 6.99 12.05
N VAL A 140 2.82 7.33 10.94
CA VAL A 140 4.19 7.90 10.98
C VAL A 140 4.20 9.25 11.67
N PHE A 141 3.35 10.19 11.24
CA PHE A 141 3.35 11.54 11.78
C PHE A 141 2.84 11.59 13.21
N ALA A 142 1.80 10.82 13.56
CA ALA A 142 1.34 10.70 14.94
C ALA A 142 2.44 10.09 15.84
N GLY A 143 3.15 9.05 15.39
CA GLY A 143 4.26 8.46 16.11
C GLY A 143 5.40 9.45 16.35
N LEU A 144 5.71 10.33 15.38
CA LEU A 144 6.74 11.36 15.51
C LEU A 144 6.31 12.61 16.29
N GLY A 145 5.07 12.65 16.80
CA GLY A 145 4.59 13.71 17.69
C GLY A 145 3.77 14.81 17.02
N THR A 146 3.39 14.65 15.75
CA THR A 146 2.43 15.54 15.07
C THR A 146 1.01 15.28 15.57
N GLU A 147 0.22 16.33 15.79
CA GLU A 147 -1.22 16.21 15.95
C GLU A 147 -1.84 15.82 14.61
N VAL A 148 -2.35 14.59 14.51
CA VAL A 148 -2.93 14.08 13.25
C VAL A 148 -4.45 14.10 13.33
N VAL A 149 -5.07 14.68 12.30
CA VAL A 149 -6.50 14.52 12.01
C VAL A 149 -6.60 13.73 10.71
N GLN A 150 -7.32 12.60 10.72
CA GLN A 150 -7.55 11.82 9.50
C GLN A 150 -9.02 11.86 9.11
N VAL A 151 -9.28 12.28 7.87
CA VAL A 151 -10.62 12.35 7.29
C VAL A 151 -10.80 11.23 6.28
N ASN A 152 -11.86 10.44 6.46
CA ASN A 152 -12.21 9.36 5.56
C ASN A 152 -13.69 9.38 5.17
N ARG A 153 -13.98 9.24 3.88
CA ARG A 153 -15.34 9.19 3.33
C ARG A 153 -16.16 8.03 3.90
N GLY A 154 -15.55 6.86 4.01
CA GLY A 154 -16.19 5.66 4.57
C GLY A 154 -16.07 5.57 6.09
N HIS A 155 -16.77 4.62 6.70
CA HIS A 155 -16.73 4.40 8.16
C HIS A 155 -15.54 3.59 8.63
N ARG A 156 -14.86 2.88 7.73
CA ARG A 156 -13.70 2.02 8.04
C ARG A 156 -12.48 2.44 7.24
N LEU A 157 -11.33 2.40 7.88
CA LEU A 157 -10.03 2.48 7.23
C LEU A 157 -9.67 1.13 6.62
N LEU A 158 -8.79 1.12 5.63
CA LEU A 158 -8.28 -0.10 4.99
C LEU A 158 -9.42 -1.03 4.51
N LYS A 159 -10.46 -0.46 3.90
CA LYS A 159 -11.69 -1.18 3.51
C LYS A 159 -11.46 -2.36 2.54
N GLN A 160 -10.31 -2.41 1.88
CA GLN A 160 -9.92 -3.50 0.97
C GLN A 160 -9.34 -4.71 1.69
N HIS A 161 -9.02 -4.57 2.99
CA HIS A 161 -8.58 -5.68 3.83
C HIS A 161 -9.78 -6.38 4.47
N ASP A 162 -9.54 -7.58 4.99
CA ASP A 162 -10.54 -8.35 5.73
C ASP A 162 -11.22 -7.53 6.83
N MET A 163 -12.50 -7.78 7.08
CA MET A 163 -13.30 -7.00 8.04
C MET A 163 -12.74 -7.09 9.46
N SER A 164 -12.19 -8.24 9.86
CA SER A 164 -11.59 -8.43 11.18
C SER A 164 -10.42 -7.46 11.40
N VAL A 165 -9.54 -7.32 10.41
CA VAL A 165 -8.39 -6.42 10.41
C VAL A 165 -8.81 -4.97 10.27
N SER A 166 -9.64 -4.65 9.26
CA SER A 166 -10.07 -3.29 8.95
C SER A 166 -10.83 -2.65 10.13
N THR A 167 -11.75 -3.39 10.76
CA THR A 167 -12.53 -2.90 11.90
C THR A 167 -11.64 -2.68 13.13
N THR A 168 -10.76 -3.63 13.45
CA THR A 168 -9.85 -3.52 14.60
C THR A 168 -8.86 -2.38 14.39
N PHE A 169 -8.26 -2.27 13.21
CA PHE A 169 -7.36 -1.15 12.89
C PHE A 169 -8.05 0.21 13.00
N THR A 170 -9.31 0.33 12.53
CA THR A 170 -10.07 1.59 12.63
C THR A 170 -10.29 2.01 14.10
N LYS A 171 -10.57 1.04 14.99
CA LYS A 171 -10.69 1.31 16.43
C LYS A 171 -9.36 1.76 17.06
N ILE A 172 -8.26 1.13 16.68
CA ILE A 172 -6.91 1.52 17.14
C ILE A 172 -6.57 2.93 16.66
N ALA A 173 -6.79 3.21 15.38
CA ALA A 173 -6.56 4.53 14.78
C ALA A 173 -7.34 5.64 15.51
N ALA A 174 -8.62 5.42 15.80
CA ALA A 174 -9.47 6.37 16.52
C ALA A 174 -9.03 6.67 17.97
N ARG A 175 -8.20 5.80 18.58
CA ARG A 175 -7.60 6.05 19.90
C ARG A 175 -6.24 6.76 19.80
N ARG A 176 -5.57 6.67 18.65
CA ARG A 176 -4.21 7.20 18.45
C ARG A 176 -4.18 8.59 17.85
N TRP A 177 -5.17 8.94 17.04
CA TRP A 177 -5.34 10.27 16.44
C TRP A 177 -6.80 10.60 16.21
N ASP A 178 -7.10 11.87 15.89
CA ASP A 178 -8.46 12.32 15.60
C ASP A 178 -8.94 11.77 14.26
N LEU A 179 -9.80 10.74 14.29
CA LEU A 179 -10.35 10.08 13.12
C LEU A 179 -11.78 10.56 12.83
N ARG A 180 -11.96 11.22 11.69
CA ARG A 180 -13.25 11.75 11.20
C ARG A 180 -13.75 10.89 10.04
N THR A 181 -14.71 10.01 10.29
CA THR A 181 -15.35 9.17 9.27
C THR A 181 -16.63 9.79 8.75
N GLY A 182 -16.99 9.50 7.49
CA GLY A 182 -18.18 10.03 6.84
C GLY A 182 -18.03 11.49 6.36
N TRP A 183 -16.78 11.95 6.14
CA TRP A 183 -16.47 13.29 5.67
C TRP A 183 -15.58 13.29 4.43
N THR A 184 -15.75 14.32 3.60
CA THR A 184 -14.92 14.59 2.42
C THR A 184 -14.45 16.05 2.42
N PRO A 185 -13.26 16.37 1.91
CA PRO A 185 -12.85 17.77 1.77
C PRO A 185 -13.64 18.43 0.66
N ALA A 186 -14.05 19.68 0.91
CA ALA A 186 -14.81 20.53 -0.02
C ALA A 186 -13.99 21.70 -0.57
N GLY A 187 -12.92 22.08 0.14
CA GLY A 187 -12.03 23.15 -0.28
C GLY A 187 -10.97 23.45 0.78
N ILE A 188 -9.88 24.07 0.34
CA ILE A 188 -8.74 24.46 1.20
C ILE A 188 -8.46 25.95 0.94
N GLU A 189 -8.30 26.71 2.00
CA GLU A 189 -8.03 28.14 1.95
C GLU A 189 -7.04 28.54 3.06
N PRO A 190 -6.25 29.62 2.91
CA PRO A 190 -5.47 30.16 4.01
C PRO A 190 -6.37 30.53 5.20
N VAL A 191 -5.87 30.40 6.43
CA VAL A 191 -6.59 30.90 7.61
C VAL A 191 -6.68 32.43 7.58
N GLU A 192 -7.70 33.01 8.26
CA GLU A 192 -7.88 34.45 8.32
C GLU A 192 -6.79 35.21 9.09
N ASP A 193 -6.17 34.53 10.07
CA ASP A 193 -5.05 35.06 10.82
C ASP A 193 -3.79 35.15 9.93
N ALA A 194 -3.33 36.38 9.66
CA ALA A 194 -2.25 36.65 8.72
C ALA A 194 -0.87 36.03 9.16
N GLU A 195 -0.62 35.98 10.46
CA GLU A 195 0.65 35.37 10.98
C GLU A 195 0.61 33.85 10.79
N ARG A 196 -0.48 33.21 11.14
CA ARG A 196 -0.67 31.77 10.92
C ARG A 196 -0.72 31.42 9.43
N ALA A 197 -1.36 32.24 8.60
CA ALA A 197 -1.37 32.04 7.15
C ALA A 197 0.05 32.13 6.57
N ALA A 198 0.88 33.08 7.03
CA ALA A 198 2.29 33.19 6.65
C ALA A 198 3.14 32.00 7.14
N ASP A 199 2.76 31.37 8.26
CA ASP A 199 3.38 30.13 8.79
C ASP A 199 2.82 28.85 8.14
N GLY A 200 2.00 29.00 7.10
CA GLY A 200 1.49 27.90 6.26
C GLY A 200 0.17 27.28 6.74
N TRP A 201 -0.50 27.86 7.73
CA TRP A 201 -1.79 27.33 8.19
C TRP A 201 -2.89 27.54 7.15
N VAL A 202 -3.67 26.49 6.97
CA VAL A 202 -4.82 26.46 6.08
C VAL A 202 -6.06 25.96 6.82
N ARG A 203 -7.23 26.37 6.33
CA ARG A 203 -8.54 25.90 6.76
C ARG A 203 -9.09 24.98 5.69
N VAL A 204 -9.43 23.76 6.06
CA VAL A 204 -10.03 22.76 5.16
C VAL A 204 -11.50 22.62 5.53
N ARG A 205 -12.38 22.97 4.58
CA ARG A 205 -13.82 22.74 4.73
C ARG A 205 -14.14 21.31 4.40
N LEU A 206 -15.01 20.70 5.21
CA LEU A 206 -15.46 19.32 5.07
C LEU A 206 -16.96 19.27 4.88
N ASP A 207 -17.41 18.49 3.90
CA ASP A 207 -18.81 18.14 3.68
C ASP A 207 -19.07 16.71 4.14
N ARG A 208 -20.30 16.41 4.50
CA ARG A 208 -20.72 15.03 4.71
C ARG A 208 -20.60 14.24 3.42
N ALA A 209 -20.06 13.04 3.51
CA ALA A 209 -19.98 12.15 2.37
C ALA A 209 -21.38 11.68 1.93
N GLU A 210 -21.60 11.52 0.64
CA GLU A 210 -22.84 11.01 0.10
C GLU A 210 -23.27 9.66 0.74
N GLY A 211 -24.56 9.52 1.06
CA GLY A 211 -25.13 8.32 1.67
C GLY A 211 -24.91 8.21 3.18
N GLN A 212 -24.37 9.24 3.84
CA GLN A 212 -24.22 9.29 5.30
C GLN A 212 -25.46 9.95 5.94
N GLU A 213 -25.90 9.42 7.11
CA GLU A 213 -27.00 10.03 7.85
C GLU A 213 -26.65 11.46 8.29
N GLN A 214 -27.58 12.38 8.07
CA GLN A 214 -27.41 13.77 8.49
C GLN A 214 -27.63 13.89 10.00
N THR A 215 -26.57 14.07 10.76
CA THR A 215 -26.59 14.31 12.20
C THR A 215 -26.74 15.79 12.56
N GLY A 216 -27.36 16.59 11.70
CA GLY A 216 -27.56 18.04 11.93
C GLY A 216 -26.34 18.92 11.59
N ILE A 217 -25.12 18.42 11.60
CA ILE A 217 -23.91 19.14 11.16
C ILE A 217 -23.66 18.78 9.70
N VAL A 218 -23.83 19.75 8.81
CA VAL A 218 -23.71 19.57 7.36
C VAL A 218 -22.30 19.92 6.87
N GLU A 219 -21.64 20.86 7.55
CA GLU A 219 -20.31 21.37 7.23
C GLU A 219 -19.44 21.45 8.49
N GLU A 220 -18.18 21.10 8.36
CA GLU A 220 -17.17 21.25 9.41
C GLU A 220 -15.89 21.83 8.80
N ALA A 221 -15.07 22.50 9.60
CA ALA A 221 -13.78 23.00 9.15
C ALA A 221 -12.67 22.59 10.12
N ILE A 222 -11.51 22.22 9.55
CA ILE A 222 -10.31 21.84 10.29
C ILE A 222 -9.16 22.74 9.83
N GLU A 223 -8.44 23.30 10.80
CA GLU A 223 -7.22 24.05 10.53
C GLU A 223 -5.99 23.17 10.76
N ALA A 224 -5.03 23.25 9.84
CA ALA A 224 -3.77 22.50 9.89
C ALA A 224 -2.65 23.30 9.23
N ASP A 225 -1.39 23.03 9.59
CA ASP A 225 -0.21 23.62 8.95
C ASP A 225 0.39 22.71 7.86
N ALA A 226 -0.21 21.52 7.66
CA ALA A 226 0.01 20.66 6.50
C ALA A 226 -1.24 19.83 6.19
N VAL A 227 -1.49 19.56 4.91
CA VAL A 227 -2.58 18.70 4.42
C VAL A 227 -1.98 17.64 3.51
N LEU A 228 -2.24 16.37 3.78
CA LEU A 228 -1.86 15.25 2.92
C LEU A 228 -3.07 14.72 2.17
N ILE A 229 -3.06 14.82 0.84
CA ILE A 229 -4.05 14.19 -0.03
C ILE A 229 -3.58 12.77 -0.38
N ALA A 230 -4.32 11.76 0.10
CA ALA A 230 -4.01 10.34 -0.06
C ALA A 230 -5.27 9.50 -0.38
N VAL A 231 -6.06 9.99 -1.37
CA VAL A 231 -7.37 9.42 -1.74
C VAL A 231 -7.30 8.32 -2.81
N GLY A 232 -6.12 8.04 -3.34
CA GLY A 232 -5.88 6.99 -4.34
C GLY A 232 -4.70 7.31 -5.24
N ARG A 233 -4.52 6.45 -6.27
CA ARG A 233 -3.50 6.63 -7.32
C ARG A 233 -4.15 6.46 -8.69
N THR A 234 -3.69 7.23 -9.65
CA THR A 234 -4.14 7.21 -11.04
C THR A 234 -2.99 6.69 -11.91
N PRO A 235 -3.17 5.61 -12.69
CA PRO A 235 -2.18 5.16 -13.67
C PRO A 235 -1.81 6.30 -14.63
N ASN A 236 -0.55 6.37 -15.06
CA ASN A 236 -0.10 7.43 -15.96
C ASN A 236 -0.43 7.17 -17.44
N THR A 237 -1.35 6.26 -17.72
CA THR A 237 -1.83 5.88 -19.04
C THR A 237 -2.36 7.07 -19.84
N ASP A 238 -3.11 7.96 -19.19
CA ASP A 238 -3.67 9.17 -19.79
C ASP A 238 -2.62 10.16 -20.31
N ARG A 239 -1.38 10.09 -19.83
CA ARG A 239 -0.25 10.90 -20.28
C ARG A 239 0.46 10.33 -21.51
N LEU A 240 0.19 9.06 -21.84
CA LEU A 240 0.89 8.32 -22.88
C LEU A 240 0.21 8.40 -24.26
N ASP A 241 -1.06 8.78 -24.34
CA ASP A 241 -1.88 8.71 -25.56
C ASP A 241 -1.88 7.31 -26.21
N PRO A 242 -2.28 6.24 -25.47
CA PRO A 242 -2.21 4.87 -25.96
C PRO A 242 -3.09 4.62 -27.20
N ALA A 243 -4.16 5.38 -27.36
CA ALA A 243 -5.04 5.31 -28.53
C ALA A 243 -4.31 5.61 -29.85
N ALA A 244 -3.31 6.51 -29.83
CA ALA A 244 -2.48 6.79 -31.01
C ALA A 244 -1.65 5.58 -31.46
N ALA A 245 -1.40 4.62 -30.55
CA ALA A 245 -0.74 3.34 -30.87
C ALA A 245 -1.72 2.16 -31.01
N GLY A 246 -3.05 2.43 -30.87
CA GLY A 246 -4.08 1.40 -30.92
C GLY A 246 -4.12 0.49 -29.68
N LEU A 247 -3.55 0.93 -28.53
CA LEU A 247 -3.48 0.10 -27.33
C LEU A 247 -4.76 0.20 -26.49
N ASP A 248 -5.21 -0.93 -25.98
CA ASP A 248 -6.40 -1.04 -25.14
C ASP A 248 -6.15 -0.52 -23.72
N VAL A 249 -7.12 0.19 -23.19
CA VAL A 249 -7.15 0.67 -21.80
C VAL A 249 -8.39 0.11 -21.12
N THR A 250 -8.21 -0.42 -19.91
CA THR A 250 -9.33 -0.96 -19.11
C THR A 250 -10.13 0.17 -18.44
N ASP A 251 -11.29 -0.16 -17.86
CA ASP A 251 -12.13 0.78 -17.09
C ASP A 251 -11.39 1.37 -15.88
N ASP A 252 -10.41 0.66 -15.32
CA ASP A 252 -9.54 1.15 -14.24
C ASP A 252 -8.42 2.09 -14.73
N GLY A 253 -8.36 2.36 -16.04
CA GLY A 253 -7.38 3.26 -16.65
C GLY A 253 -5.99 2.66 -16.81
N ILE A 254 -5.81 1.34 -16.68
CA ILE A 254 -4.54 0.65 -16.92
C ILE A 254 -4.45 0.16 -18.37
N LEU A 255 -3.23 0.01 -18.89
CA LEU A 255 -3.00 -0.64 -20.18
C LEU A 255 -3.35 -2.13 -20.08
N ALA A 256 -4.22 -2.60 -20.95
CA ALA A 256 -4.59 -4.01 -21.00
C ALA A 256 -3.42 -4.87 -21.48
N SER A 257 -3.24 -6.04 -20.89
CA SER A 257 -2.19 -7.00 -21.24
C SER A 257 -2.66 -8.44 -21.14
N ASP A 258 -1.99 -9.32 -21.86
CA ASP A 258 -2.14 -10.76 -21.71
C ASP A 258 -1.29 -11.32 -20.56
N GLU A 259 -1.36 -12.63 -20.33
CA GLU A 259 -0.57 -13.33 -19.31
C GLU A 259 0.95 -13.28 -19.54
N HIS A 260 1.40 -12.91 -20.74
CA HIS A 260 2.82 -12.73 -21.07
C HIS A 260 3.29 -11.28 -20.94
N GLN A 261 2.46 -10.39 -20.37
CA GLN A 261 2.71 -8.94 -20.24
C GLN A 261 2.81 -8.20 -21.58
N ARG A 262 2.26 -8.76 -22.68
CA ARG A 262 2.13 -8.06 -23.96
C ARG A 262 0.91 -7.15 -23.92
N ALA A 263 1.08 -5.90 -24.36
CA ALA A 263 -0.04 -4.96 -24.51
C ALA A 263 -1.08 -5.51 -25.49
N LEU A 264 -2.36 -5.19 -25.25
CA LEU A 264 -3.45 -5.58 -26.14
C LEU A 264 -3.88 -4.43 -27.06
N SER A 265 -4.39 -4.80 -28.26
CA SER A 265 -5.07 -3.93 -29.22
C SER A 265 -6.26 -4.71 -29.76
N ASP A 266 -7.47 -4.21 -29.63
CA ASP A 266 -8.71 -4.91 -29.97
C ASP A 266 -8.76 -6.33 -29.35
N GLY A 267 -8.26 -6.46 -28.11
CA GLY A 267 -8.20 -7.72 -27.36
C GLY A 267 -7.11 -8.70 -27.83
N ALA A 268 -6.30 -8.37 -28.82
CA ALA A 268 -5.21 -9.22 -29.33
C ALA A 268 -3.82 -8.69 -28.89
N PRO A 269 -2.86 -9.58 -28.57
CA PRO A 269 -1.51 -9.15 -28.19
C PRO A 269 -0.81 -8.41 -29.33
N VAL A 270 -0.18 -7.26 -28.96
CA VAL A 270 0.64 -6.47 -29.88
C VAL A 270 2.07 -6.97 -29.84
N GLU A 271 2.58 -7.41 -30.99
CA GLU A 271 3.96 -7.87 -31.10
C GLU A 271 4.96 -6.77 -30.74
N GLY A 272 5.91 -7.11 -29.86
CA GLY A 272 6.98 -6.22 -29.44
C GLY A 272 6.54 -5.09 -28.50
N VAL A 273 5.32 -5.09 -27.96
CA VAL A 273 4.89 -4.10 -26.95
C VAL A 273 4.55 -4.79 -25.63
N TYR A 274 5.29 -4.46 -24.58
CA TYR A 274 5.14 -5.01 -23.25
C TYR A 274 4.77 -3.93 -22.24
N VAL A 275 4.03 -4.32 -21.19
CA VAL A 275 3.60 -3.40 -20.13
C VAL A 275 3.86 -4.01 -18.77
N LEU A 276 4.20 -3.18 -17.75
CA LEU A 276 4.46 -3.65 -16.38
C LEU A 276 4.27 -2.55 -15.32
N GLY A 277 4.09 -2.96 -14.09
CA GLY A 277 3.95 -2.08 -12.93
C GLY A 277 2.60 -1.39 -12.85
N ASP A 278 2.52 -0.27 -12.10
CA ASP A 278 1.25 0.39 -11.78
C ASP A 278 0.44 0.88 -13.01
N VAL A 279 1.05 0.96 -14.17
CA VAL A 279 0.36 1.30 -15.44
C VAL A 279 -0.33 0.09 -16.06
N ALA A 280 0.00 -1.12 -15.60
CA ALA A 280 -0.47 -2.40 -16.17
C ALA A 280 -1.27 -3.26 -15.19
N ASN A 281 -1.33 -2.91 -13.89
CA ASN A 281 -2.09 -3.65 -12.90
C ASN A 281 -2.61 -2.77 -11.76
N THR A 282 -3.60 -3.28 -11.02
CA THR A 282 -4.24 -2.58 -9.91
C THR A 282 -3.55 -2.82 -8.55
N TRP A 283 -2.53 -3.69 -8.48
CA TRP A 283 -1.84 -4.02 -7.23
C TRP A 283 -1.02 -2.86 -6.68
N GLN A 284 -0.36 -2.10 -7.57
CA GLN A 284 0.48 -0.95 -7.22
C GLN A 284 1.55 -1.28 -6.17
N LEU A 285 2.16 -2.48 -6.29
CA LEU A 285 3.11 -3.04 -5.35
C LEU A 285 4.47 -3.28 -6.02
N LYS A 286 5.53 -2.86 -5.35
CA LYS A 286 6.91 -2.96 -5.85
C LYS A 286 7.32 -4.40 -6.19
N HIS A 287 6.94 -5.39 -5.38
CA HIS A 287 7.31 -6.78 -5.61
C HIS A 287 6.54 -7.39 -6.79
N VAL A 288 5.31 -6.94 -7.08
CA VAL A 288 4.58 -7.30 -8.30
C VAL A 288 5.30 -6.75 -9.51
N ALA A 289 5.58 -5.44 -9.55
CA ALA A 289 6.32 -4.82 -10.65
C ALA A 289 7.71 -5.46 -10.88
N ASN A 290 8.41 -5.88 -9.82
CA ASN A 290 9.68 -6.61 -9.94
C ASN A 290 9.50 -8.01 -10.54
N HIS A 291 8.39 -8.70 -10.25
CA HIS A 291 8.08 -9.99 -10.85
C HIS A 291 7.77 -9.82 -12.34
N GLU A 292 6.89 -8.90 -12.67
CA GLU A 292 6.54 -8.56 -14.07
C GLU A 292 7.76 -8.15 -14.87
N ALA A 293 8.67 -7.36 -14.29
CA ALA A 293 9.91 -6.98 -14.98
C ALA A 293 10.79 -8.20 -15.32
N ARG A 294 10.81 -9.25 -14.48
CA ARG A 294 11.54 -10.51 -14.82
C ARG A 294 10.85 -11.29 -15.92
N VAL A 295 9.51 -11.32 -15.93
CA VAL A 295 8.73 -11.95 -17.00
C VAL A 295 8.97 -11.22 -18.33
N VAL A 296 8.85 -9.90 -18.34
CA VAL A 296 9.07 -9.07 -19.51
C VAL A 296 10.51 -9.21 -20.04
N ALA A 297 11.52 -9.17 -19.15
CA ALA A 297 12.91 -9.35 -19.55
C ALA A 297 13.13 -10.70 -20.26
N HIS A 298 12.58 -11.80 -19.71
CA HIS A 298 12.66 -13.10 -20.36
C HIS A 298 11.96 -13.10 -21.73
N ASN A 299 10.75 -12.55 -21.81
CA ASN A 299 9.93 -12.57 -23.03
C ASN A 299 10.51 -11.69 -24.15
N LEU A 300 11.25 -10.63 -23.78
CA LEU A 300 12.00 -9.82 -24.75
C LEU A 300 13.15 -10.60 -25.39
N GLU A 301 13.86 -11.43 -24.62
CA GLU A 301 15.00 -12.21 -25.07
C GLU A 301 14.59 -13.51 -25.76
N HIS A 302 13.41 -14.06 -25.43
CA HIS A 302 12.93 -15.37 -25.87
C HIS A 302 11.51 -15.28 -26.45
N PRO A 303 11.30 -14.60 -27.59
CA PRO A 303 9.96 -14.39 -28.15
C PRO A 303 9.27 -15.70 -28.58
N ASP A 304 10.02 -16.77 -28.82
CA ASP A 304 9.51 -18.09 -29.18
C ASP A 304 9.28 -19.01 -27.94
N ASP A 305 9.67 -18.57 -26.73
CA ASP A 305 9.51 -19.30 -25.45
C ASP A 305 9.01 -18.36 -24.37
N LEU A 306 7.79 -17.86 -24.54
CA LEU A 306 7.19 -16.88 -23.62
C LEU A 306 6.83 -17.50 -22.27
N ARG A 307 7.17 -16.79 -21.20
CA ARG A 307 6.72 -17.09 -19.83
C ARG A 307 5.47 -16.31 -19.49
N ALA A 308 4.52 -17.00 -18.88
CA ALA A 308 3.33 -16.36 -18.33
C ALA A 308 3.65 -15.68 -16.99
N ASN A 309 3.02 -14.53 -16.75
CA ASN A 309 2.98 -13.89 -15.44
C ASN A 309 1.97 -14.65 -14.55
N THR A 310 2.39 -15.79 -14.05
CA THR A 310 1.63 -16.53 -13.05
C THR A 310 1.79 -15.84 -11.70
N LEU A 311 0.96 -14.82 -11.44
CA LEU A 311 0.89 -14.24 -10.11
C LEU A 311 0.42 -15.32 -9.14
N GLY A 312 1.31 -15.76 -8.27
CA GLY A 312 0.96 -16.53 -7.10
C GLY A 312 0.20 -15.67 -6.08
N PRO A 313 0.02 -16.13 -4.86
CA PRO A 313 -0.62 -15.35 -3.81
C PRO A 313 0.22 -14.08 -3.54
N VAL A 314 -0.32 -12.92 -3.89
CA VAL A 314 0.36 -11.62 -3.73
C VAL A 314 0.11 -11.10 -2.31
N PRO A 315 1.14 -11.01 -1.45
CA PRO A 315 0.98 -10.39 -0.14
C PRO A 315 0.97 -8.87 -0.23
N ALA A 316 0.17 -8.24 0.62
CA ALA A 316 0.20 -6.80 0.86
C ALA A 316 0.48 -6.50 2.33
N ALA A 317 1.27 -5.46 2.61
CA ALA A 317 1.52 -5.02 3.97
C ALA A 317 1.39 -3.50 4.09
N VAL A 318 0.77 -3.05 5.18
CA VAL A 318 0.64 -1.65 5.57
C VAL A 318 1.50 -1.41 6.80
N PHE A 319 2.47 -0.53 6.67
CA PHE A 319 3.50 -0.28 7.69
C PHE A 319 3.06 0.79 8.69
N THR A 320 1.96 0.52 9.34
CA THR A 320 1.44 1.25 10.50
C THR A 320 2.01 0.68 11.80
N HIS A 321 1.59 1.21 12.92
CA HIS A 321 1.84 0.63 14.23
C HIS A 321 0.47 0.49 14.95
N PRO A 322 -0.03 -0.76 15.16
CA PRO A 322 0.49 -2.04 14.68
C PRO A 322 0.45 -2.18 13.13
N GLN A 323 1.23 -3.13 12.60
CA GLN A 323 1.27 -3.43 11.16
C GLN A 323 0.04 -4.22 10.73
N VAL A 324 -0.30 -4.11 9.44
CA VAL A 324 -1.31 -4.96 8.78
C VAL A 324 -0.66 -5.72 7.65
N ALA A 325 -0.99 -6.99 7.48
CA ALA A 325 -0.60 -7.78 6.32
C ALA A 325 -1.74 -8.70 5.87
N SER A 326 -1.82 -8.94 4.56
CA SER A 326 -2.87 -9.78 3.96
C SER A 326 -2.32 -10.52 2.75
N VAL A 327 -2.89 -11.70 2.49
CA VAL A 327 -2.68 -12.49 1.28
C VAL A 327 -3.94 -13.27 0.94
N GLY A 328 -4.26 -13.40 -0.33
CA GLY A 328 -5.42 -14.15 -0.82
C GLY A 328 -6.77 -13.49 -0.55
N LEU A 329 -7.82 -14.30 -0.46
CA LEU A 329 -9.20 -13.85 -0.31
C LEU A 329 -9.49 -13.39 1.12
N THR A 330 -10.29 -12.33 1.27
CA THR A 330 -10.91 -12.01 2.57
C THR A 330 -11.95 -13.06 2.92
N VAL A 331 -12.37 -13.11 4.18
CA VAL A 331 -13.46 -14.01 4.62
C VAL A 331 -14.74 -13.73 3.83
N GLU A 332 -15.07 -12.46 3.57
CA GLU A 332 -16.25 -12.07 2.81
C GLU A 332 -16.17 -12.56 1.35
N GLN A 333 -15.01 -12.43 0.71
CA GLN A 333 -14.79 -12.94 -0.65
C GLN A 333 -14.87 -14.47 -0.70
N ALA A 334 -14.23 -15.15 0.25
CA ALA A 334 -14.28 -16.62 0.33
C ALA A 334 -15.72 -17.13 0.58
N LEU A 335 -16.51 -16.44 1.42
CA LEU A 335 -17.93 -16.75 1.62
C LEU A 335 -18.76 -16.57 0.35
N ALA A 336 -18.47 -15.52 -0.42
CA ALA A 336 -19.17 -15.25 -1.67
C ALA A 336 -18.82 -16.28 -2.75
N ASP A 337 -17.55 -16.68 -2.85
CA ASP A 337 -17.06 -17.56 -3.92
C ASP A 337 -17.32 -19.04 -3.64
N TYR A 338 -17.25 -19.49 -2.38
CA TYR A 338 -17.31 -20.91 -1.99
C TYR A 338 -18.55 -21.27 -1.17
N GLY A 339 -19.18 -20.31 -0.51
CA GLY A 339 -20.27 -20.55 0.45
C GLY A 339 -19.78 -20.97 1.84
N ALA A 340 -20.65 -20.77 2.84
CA ALA A 340 -20.29 -20.96 4.26
C ALA A 340 -19.95 -22.42 4.62
N ASP A 341 -20.61 -23.40 3.97
CA ASP A 341 -20.39 -24.83 4.27
C ASP A 341 -19.05 -25.34 3.72
N ALA A 342 -18.49 -24.68 2.71
CA ALA A 342 -17.27 -25.10 2.02
C ALA A 342 -15.98 -24.50 2.61
N ILE A 343 -16.08 -23.49 3.48
CA ILE A 343 -14.93 -22.84 4.09
C ILE A 343 -14.89 -23.02 5.60
N THR A 344 -13.70 -22.89 6.15
CA THR A 344 -13.45 -22.79 7.59
C THR A 344 -12.59 -21.56 7.86
N VAL A 345 -12.88 -20.88 8.97
CA VAL A 345 -12.22 -19.64 9.35
C VAL A 345 -11.76 -19.73 10.80
N LYS A 346 -10.54 -19.33 11.06
CA LYS A 346 -10.01 -19.20 12.42
C LYS A 346 -9.36 -17.83 12.58
N THR A 347 -9.79 -17.12 13.62
CA THR A 347 -9.10 -15.93 14.12
C THR A 347 -8.39 -16.29 15.41
N GLN A 348 -7.07 -16.11 15.44
CA GLN A 348 -6.20 -16.31 16.59
C GLN A 348 -5.78 -14.95 17.15
N SER A 349 -5.95 -14.76 18.45
CA SER A 349 -5.48 -13.57 19.15
C SER A 349 -3.97 -13.67 19.44
N PHE A 350 -3.25 -12.57 19.35
CA PHE A 350 -1.83 -12.50 19.74
C PHE A 350 -1.64 -12.77 21.23
N GLY A 351 -2.51 -12.24 22.08
CA GLY A 351 -2.44 -12.45 23.53
C GLY A 351 -2.61 -13.90 23.99
N ASP A 352 -3.09 -14.80 23.12
CA ASP A 352 -3.28 -16.22 23.45
C ASP A 352 -2.03 -17.09 23.17
N VAL A 353 -0.93 -16.50 22.65
CA VAL A 353 0.36 -17.18 22.52
C VAL A 353 1.36 -16.61 23.52
N ALA A 354 2.35 -17.43 23.92
CA ALA A 354 3.25 -17.10 25.03
C ALA A 354 3.98 -15.75 24.85
N TYR A 355 4.47 -15.45 23.66
CA TYR A 355 5.17 -14.19 23.41
C TYR A 355 4.21 -12.99 23.32
N GLY A 356 3.04 -13.17 22.70
CA GLY A 356 2.01 -12.15 22.64
C GLY A 356 1.43 -11.82 24.02
N TRP A 357 1.29 -12.84 24.89
CA TRP A 357 0.95 -12.64 26.29
C TRP A 357 2.05 -11.89 27.05
N ALA A 358 3.33 -12.19 26.80
CA ALA A 358 4.44 -11.45 27.41
C ALA A 358 4.49 -9.97 26.97
N MET A 359 3.98 -9.67 25.77
CA MET A 359 3.80 -8.30 25.26
C MET A 359 2.53 -7.61 25.78
N GLU A 360 1.66 -8.33 26.48
CA GLU A 360 0.30 -7.88 26.85
C GLU A 360 -0.50 -7.41 25.62
N ASP A 361 -0.30 -8.06 24.47
CA ASP A 361 -1.01 -7.72 23.23
C ASP A 361 -2.47 -8.17 23.29
N THR A 362 -3.38 -7.22 23.42
CA THR A 362 -4.84 -7.45 23.47
C THR A 362 -5.57 -7.15 22.18
N GLU A 363 -4.85 -6.73 21.13
CA GLU A 363 -5.43 -6.21 19.89
C GLU A 363 -5.01 -6.98 18.65
N GLY A 364 -3.82 -7.60 18.68
CA GLY A 364 -3.27 -8.34 17.57
C GLY A 364 -4.09 -9.57 17.21
N VAL A 365 -4.34 -9.78 15.92
CA VAL A 365 -5.12 -10.92 15.41
C VAL A 365 -4.50 -11.49 14.14
N CYS A 366 -4.61 -12.80 13.98
CA CYS A 366 -4.32 -13.54 12.75
C CYS A 366 -5.57 -14.31 12.32
N THR A 367 -6.18 -13.94 11.21
CA THR A 367 -7.33 -14.63 10.63
C THR A 367 -6.88 -15.43 9.42
N VAL A 368 -7.17 -16.72 9.40
CA VAL A 368 -6.92 -17.62 8.25
C VAL A 368 -8.24 -18.18 7.77
N VAL A 369 -8.42 -18.22 6.46
CA VAL A 369 -9.55 -18.86 5.79
C VAL A 369 -9.03 -19.96 4.87
N ALA A 370 -9.67 -21.14 4.93
CA ALA A 370 -9.30 -22.31 4.12
C ALA A 370 -10.53 -23.03 3.60
N GLU A 371 -10.35 -23.78 2.53
CA GLU A 371 -11.34 -24.73 2.00
C GLU A 371 -11.43 -25.93 2.96
N LYS A 372 -12.63 -26.19 3.45
CA LYS A 372 -12.86 -27.20 4.49
C LYS A 372 -12.52 -28.62 4.03
N ALA A 373 -12.83 -28.96 2.78
CA ALA A 373 -12.66 -30.33 2.26
C ALA A 373 -11.19 -30.71 2.00
N THR A 374 -10.32 -29.75 1.70
CA THR A 374 -8.94 -29.99 1.26
C THR A 374 -7.87 -29.40 2.17
N GLY A 375 -8.26 -28.47 3.05
CA GLY A 375 -7.32 -27.69 3.84
C GLY A 375 -6.56 -26.64 3.03
N ARG A 376 -6.91 -26.40 1.75
CA ARG A 376 -6.26 -25.39 0.92
C ARG A 376 -6.47 -24.01 1.51
N ILE A 377 -5.37 -23.30 1.79
CA ILE A 377 -5.40 -21.94 2.33
C ILE A 377 -5.90 -21.00 1.24
N LEU A 378 -7.00 -20.31 1.50
CA LEU A 378 -7.62 -19.34 0.59
C LEU A 378 -7.16 -17.91 0.87
N GLY A 379 -6.87 -17.59 2.14
CA GLY A 379 -6.39 -16.28 2.54
C GLY A 379 -5.90 -16.23 3.97
N GLY A 380 -5.15 -15.16 4.26
CA GLY A 380 -4.64 -14.88 5.58
C GLY A 380 -4.48 -13.37 5.82
N HIS A 381 -4.86 -12.92 7.02
CA HIS A 381 -4.95 -11.52 7.38
C HIS A 381 -4.43 -11.32 8.80
N ILE A 382 -3.43 -10.47 8.96
CA ILE A 382 -2.76 -10.24 10.23
C ILE A 382 -2.76 -8.76 10.56
N LEU A 383 -3.18 -8.44 11.77
CA LEU A 383 -2.98 -7.13 12.39
C LEU A 383 -2.17 -7.35 13.66
N GLY A 384 -1.00 -6.76 13.79
CA GLY A 384 -0.19 -6.93 14.99
C GLY A 384 1.27 -6.57 14.77
N HIS A 385 2.08 -6.82 15.79
CA HIS A 385 3.53 -6.67 15.73
C HIS A 385 4.12 -7.58 14.65
N GLU A 386 4.99 -7.03 13.80
CA GLU A 386 5.66 -7.75 12.70
C GLU A 386 4.72 -8.49 11.71
N ALA A 387 3.48 -8.06 11.56
CA ALA A 387 2.51 -8.70 10.65
C ALA A 387 3.09 -8.89 9.23
N ALA A 388 3.90 -7.94 8.74
CA ALA A 388 4.56 -8.02 7.44
C ALA A 388 5.55 -9.21 7.31
N ASN A 389 6.12 -9.67 8.44
CA ASN A 389 6.99 -10.85 8.48
C ASN A 389 6.16 -12.12 8.73
N LEU A 390 5.19 -12.05 9.63
CA LEU A 390 4.37 -13.19 10.03
C LEU A 390 3.44 -13.72 8.92
N ILE A 391 3.12 -12.92 7.91
CA ILE A 391 2.30 -13.36 6.76
C ILE A 391 3.04 -14.37 5.86
N GLN A 392 4.38 -14.39 5.89
CA GLN A 392 5.19 -15.15 4.92
C GLN A 392 4.95 -16.66 4.94
N PRO A 393 4.77 -17.36 6.07
CA PRO A 393 4.39 -18.77 6.07
C PRO A 393 3.12 -19.07 5.29
N LEU A 394 2.08 -18.21 5.42
CA LEU A 394 0.82 -18.35 4.67
C LEU A 394 1.04 -18.16 3.17
N VAL A 395 1.81 -17.15 2.77
CA VAL A 395 2.23 -16.96 1.37
C VAL A 395 2.93 -18.19 0.83
N THR A 396 3.84 -18.77 1.61
CA THR A 396 4.59 -19.99 1.23
C THR A 396 3.65 -21.17 1.08
N GLY A 397 2.76 -21.42 2.05
CA GLY A 397 1.75 -22.48 1.98
C GLY A 397 0.90 -22.38 0.73
N MET A 398 0.36 -21.18 0.45
CA MET A 398 -0.46 -20.92 -0.74
C MET A 398 0.34 -21.08 -2.04
N ALA A 399 1.55 -20.54 -2.11
CA ALA A 399 2.39 -20.56 -3.33
C ALA A 399 2.83 -21.98 -3.73
N PHE A 400 3.07 -22.85 -2.75
CA PHE A 400 3.52 -24.22 -2.99
C PHE A 400 2.42 -25.28 -2.80
N GLY A 401 1.16 -24.87 -2.61
CA GLY A 401 0.03 -25.79 -2.47
C GLY A 401 0.11 -26.66 -1.22
N ILE A 402 0.70 -26.14 -0.14
CA ILE A 402 0.75 -26.82 1.16
C ILE A 402 -0.57 -26.51 1.89
N ASP A 403 -1.33 -27.55 2.24
CA ASP A 403 -2.56 -27.39 3.00
C ASP A 403 -2.30 -26.91 4.43
N ALA A 404 -3.35 -26.40 5.08
CA ALA A 404 -3.25 -25.75 6.39
C ALA A 404 -2.70 -26.69 7.47
N HIS A 405 -3.13 -27.95 7.51
CA HIS A 405 -2.67 -28.90 8.51
C HIS A 405 -1.20 -29.30 8.30
N ARG A 406 -0.79 -29.53 7.04
CA ARG A 406 0.63 -29.81 6.70
C ARG A 406 1.52 -28.62 6.98
N LEU A 407 1.05 -27.39 6.72
CA LEU A 407 1.83 -26.20 7.04
C LEU A 407 2.03 -26.06 8.55
N ALA A 408 1.00 -26.35 9.35
CA ALA A 408 1.09 -26.28 10.81
C ALA A 408 1.98 -27.38 11.41
N ARG A 409 1.80 -28.65 10.98
CA ARG A 409 2.44 -29.83 11.60
C ARG A 409 3.70 -30.32 10.89
N GLY A 410 3.92 -29.92 9.65
CA GLY A 410 5.06 -30.38 8.86
C GLY A 410 6.39 -29.64 9.12
N GLN A 411 6.41 -28.71 10.06
CA GLN A 411 7.59 -27.94 10.43
C GLN A 411 7.62 -27.66 11.95
N TYR A 412 8.80 -27.28 12.46
CA TYR A 412 8.91 -26.77 13.83
C TYR A 412 8.68 -25.27 13.87
N TRP A 413 7.90 -24.82 14.85
CA TRP A 413 7.71 -23.42 15.16
C TRP A 413 8.55 -23.04 16.37
N PRO A 414 9.33 -21.95 16.34
CA PRO A 414 10.07 -21.51 17.51
C PRO A 414 9.12 -21.20 18.68
N HIS A 415 9.49 -21.64 19.87
CA HIS A 415 8.74 -21.32 21.10
C HIS A 415 9.69 -20.71 22.15
N PRO A 416 9.31 -19.58 22.81
CA PRO A 416 8.15 -18.73 22.52
C PRO A 416 8.45 -17.74 21.39
N ALA A 417 7.56 -17.64 20.39
CA ALA A 417 7.68 -16.67 19.31
C ALA A 417 6.31 -16.28 18.75
N LEU A 418 6.22 -15.09 18.09
CA LEU A 418 4.97 -14.63 17.50
C LEU A 418 4.50 -15.49 16.31
N THR A 419 5.36 -16.29 15.71
CA THR A 419 4.98 -17.24 14.65
C THR A 419 3.95 -18.26 15.11
N GLU A 420 3.84 -18.56 16.42
CA GLU A 420 2.81 -19.43 17.00
C GLU A 420 1.39 -18.89 16.78
N VAL A 421 1.22 -17.58 16.54
CA VAL A 421 -0.08 -17.02 16.17
C VAL A 421 -0.57 -17.59 14.84
N VAL A 422 0.35 -17.78 13.88
CA VAL A 422 0.03 -18.37 12.57
C VAL A 422 -0.19 -19.87 12.73
N GLU A 423 0.67 -20.59 13.47
CA GLU A 423 0.49 -22.00 13.76
C GLU A 423 -0.87 -22.29 14.38
N ASN A 424 -1.24 -21.56 15.45
CA ASN A 424 -2.50 -21.76 16.17
C ASN A 424 -3.73 -21.38 15.33
N ALA A 425 -3.60 -20.38 14.45
CA ALA A 425 -4.65 -20.06 13.50
C ALA A 425 -4.88 -21.22 12.51
N LEU A 426 -3.81 -21.82 11.99
CA LEU A 426 -3.89 -22.97 11.09
C LEU A 426 -4.46 -24.22 11.80
N LEU A 427 -4.01 -24.51 13.02
CA LEU A 427 -4.48 -25.66 13.81
C LEU A 427 -5.94 -25.55 14.25
N GLY A 428 -6.47 -24.34 14.34
CA GLY A 428 -7.86 -24.08 14.72
C GLY A 428 -8.87 -24.22 13.57
N LEU A 429 -8.43 -24.52 12.36
CA LEU A 429 -9.29 -24.73 11.20
C LEU A 429 -9.89 -26.16 11.20
N ASP A 430 -11.14 -26.28 10.76
CA ASP A 430 -11.82 -27.57 10.57
C ASP A 430 -11.48 -28.11 9.17
N VAL A 431 -10.32 -28.78 9.07
CA VAL A 431 -9.77 -29.33 7.85
C VAL A 431 -9.29 -30.76 8.05
N PRO A 432 -9.10 -31.56 6.99
CA PRO A 432 -8.59 -32.92 7.11
C PRO A 432 -7.22 -32.98 7.76
N ASP A 433 -7.02 -34.01 8.57
CA ASP A 433 -5.73 -34.35 9.13
C ASP A 433 -4.79 -34.84 8.03
N SER A 434 -3.59 -34.26 7.94
CA SER A 434 -2.56 -34.64 6.96
C SER A 434 -1.79 -35.92 7.34
N GLY A 435 -2.06 -36.51 8.51
CA GLY A 435 -1.34 -37.66 9.06
C GLY A 435 0.04 -37.30 9.63
N LEU A 436 0.36 -36.01 9.78
CA LEU A 436 1.57 -35.57 10.48
C LEU A 436 1.24 -35.27 11.96
N LEU A 437 2.14 -35.76 12.87
CA LEU A 437 1.98 -35.60 14.32
C LEU A 437 2.47 -34.24 14.82
#